data_9cd8cc6237d772eac93708f11fced036
#
_entry.id   9cd8cc6237d772eac93708f11fced036
#
_cell.length_a   1.000
_cell.length_b   1.000
_cell.length_c   1.000
_cell.angle_alpha   90.00
_cell.angle_beta   90.00
_cell.angle_gamma   90.00
#
_symmetry.space_group_name_H-M   'P 1'
#
loop_
_entity.id
_entity.type
_entity.pdbx_description
1 polymer ?
#
loop_
_entity_poly.entity_id
_entity_poly.type
_entity_poly.pdbx_seq_one_letter_code
_entity_poly.pdbx_strand_id
1 'polypeptide(L)'
;TTTGTPTGTFSQIFPGINPVQHTIIIFGTDYANRTTSPVTIEAFTRVRELTIVSGVLMPPTMSIDKDQITQGESLTISGMGVPGHMIIIYTQPAPDESYQTAPELDGAWSHTITDTSSFEIGVHSVWAIDQDIFGGQSLYSRTLDFRVTQALPPNPGPPCDIEKGDLSCDLLVNIVDFSILLYYWGTNNGVADINADGSVNLIDFSVMMFYWQG
;
A
#
# COMPACT_ATOMS: atom_id res chain seq x y z
N THR A 1 29.63 0.79 -5.98
CA THR A 1 28.45 -0.06 -6.21
C THR A 1 28.89 -1.49 -6.40
N THR A 2 28.13 -2.42 -5.87
CA THR A 2 28.29 -3.86 -6.10
C THR A 2 26.95 -4.44 -6.53
N THR A 3 26.97 -5.56 -7.25
CA THR A 3 25.75 -6.29 -7.65
C THR A 3 25.60 -7.49 -6.73
N GLY A 4 24.41 -7.71 -6.21
CA GLY A 4 24.06 -8.92 -5.47
C GLY A 4 24.10 -10.16 -6.38
N THR A 5 24.37 -11.30 -5.81
CA THR A 5 24.26 -12.60 -6.49
C THR A 5 22.80 -13.04 -6.59
N PRO A 6 22.46 -14.02 -7.46
CA PRO A 6 21.13 -14.60 -7.48
C PRO A 6 20.69 -15.22 -6.13
N THR A 7 21.63 -15.59 -5.27
CA THR A 7 21.36 -16.10 -3.91
C THR A 7 21.18 -15.00 -2.86
N GLY A 8 21.12 -13.73 -3.27
CA GLY A 8 20.91 -12.58 -2.38
C GLY A 8 22.17 -12.12 -1.61
N THR A 9 23.35 -12.66 -1.91
CA THR A 9 24.59 -12.24 -1.23
C THR A 9 25.26 -11.09 -1.98
N PHE A 10 25.94 -10.21 -1.25
CA PHE A 10 26.78 -9.14 -1.82
C PHE A 10 28.09 -9.00 -1.05
N SER A 11 29.10 -8.47 -1.71
CA SER A 11 30.41 -8.17 -1.11
C SER A 11 30.99 -6.91 -1.72
N GLN A 12 31.60 -6.06 -0.90
CA GLN A 12 32.30 -4.86 -1.35
C GLN A 12 33.56 -4.67 -0.55
N ILE A 13 34.68 -4.41 -1.22
CA ILE A 13 35.97 -4.13 -0.61
C ILE A 13 36.29 -2.64 -0.77
N PHE A 14 36.72 -2.00 0.32
CA PHE A 14 37.18 -0.62 0.36
C PHE A 14 38.66 -0.61 0.73
N PRO A 15 39.58 -0.57 -0.26
CA PRO A 15 41.02 -0.53 0.01
C PRO A 15 41.47 0.89 0.42
N GLY A 16 42.49 0.98 1.24
CA GLY A 16 43.19 2.24 1.51
C GLY A 16 42.41 3.27 2.33
N ILE A 17 41.46 2.83 3.13
CA ILE A 17 40.70 3.72 4.04
C ILE A 17 41.53 4.08 5.27
N ASN A 18 41.33 5.28 5.82
CA ASN A 18 42.03 5.76 7.01
C ASN A 18 41.68 4.95 8.27
N PRO A 19 42.59 4.81 9.24
CA PRO A 19 42.37 4.06 10.47
C PRO A 19 41.57 4.89 11.49
N VAL A 20 40.27 5.05 11.24
CA VAL A 20 39.30 5.79 12.07
C VAL A 20 37.94 5.05 12.10
N GLN A 21 37.01 5.58 12.84
CA GLN A 21 35.64 5.15 12.76
C GLN A 21 35.00 5.61 11.44
N HIS A 22 34.29 4.72 10.79
CA HIS A 22 33.55 4.97 9.55
C HIS A 22 32.09 4.61 9.72
N THR A 23 31.22 5.43 9.15
CA THR A 23 29.80 5.12 8.97
C THR A 23 29.59 4.58 7.56
N ILE A 24 29.13 3.36 7.44
CA ILE A 24 28.82 2.70 6.18
C ILE A 24 27.30 2.70 6.03
N ILE A 25 26.80 3.31 4.95
CA ILE A 25 25.36 3.29 4.61
C ILE A 25 25.20 2.40 3.39
N ILE A 26 24.33 1.39 3.53
CA ILE A 26 24.06 0.41 2.48
C ILE A 26 22.58 0.49 2.14
N PHE A 27 22.26 0.54 0.85
CA PHE A 27 20.91 0.37 0.33
C PHE A 27 20.96 -0.44 -0.96
N GLY A 28 19.93 -1.20 -1.21
CA GLY A 28 19.74 -1.99 -2.43
C GLY A 28 18.79 -1.27 -3.38
N THR A 29 18.98 -1.51 -4.68
CA THR A 29 18.03 -1.14 -5.74
C THR A 29 17.77 -2.38 -6.58
N ASP A 30 16.53 -2.74 -6.79
CA ASP A 30 16.14 -3.86 -7.62
C ASP A 30 15.98 -3.47 -9.10
N TYR A 31 15.69 -4.46 -9.94
CA TYR A 31 15.54 -4.26 -11.39
C TYR A 31 14.33 -3.39 -11.77
N ALA A 32 13.35 -3.20 -10.86
CA ALA A 32 12.22 -2.29 -11.03
C ALA A 32 12.50 -0.87 -10.48
N ASN A 33 13.78 -0.57 -10.13
CA ASN A 33 14.23 0.67 -9.51
C ASN A 33 13.60 0.98 -8.14
N ARG A 34 13.07 -0.04 -7.44
CA ARG A 34 12.63 0.10 -6.05
C ARG A 34 13.85 0.03 -5.14
N THR A 35 13.90 0.88 -4.13
CA THR A 35 15.03 0.94 -3.20
C THR A 35 14.63 0.42 -1.82
N THR A 36 15.55 -0.27 -1.15
CA THR A 36 15.40 -0.66 0.25
C THR A 36 15.48 0.56 1.17
N SER A 37 15.08 0.41 2.42
CA SER A 37 15.54 1.32 3.48
C SER A 37 17.05 1.19 3.65
N PRO A 38 17.76 2.28 4.01
CA PRO A 38 19.19 2.21 4.25
C PRO A 38 19.52 1.47 5.55
N VAL A 39 20.57 0.65 5.51
CA VAL A 39 21.18 0.04 6.69
C VAL A 39 22.46 0.83 7.02
N THR A 40 22.55 1.34 8.22
CA THR A 40 23.73 2.11 8.70
C THR A 40 24.54 1.26 9.65
N ILE A 41 25.85 1.18 9.41
CA ILE A 41 26.80 0.38 10.17
C ILE A 41 27.98 1.25 10.57
N GLU A 42 28.37 1.18 11.84
CA GLU A 42 29.60 1.78 12.33
C GLU A 42 30.73 0.75 12.31
N ALA A 43 31.81 1.07 11.63
CA ALA A 43 33.01 0.21 11.53
C ALA A 43 34.27 0.98 11.91
N PHE A 44 35.08 0.41 12.79
CA PHE A 44 36.36 0.97 13.17
C PHE A 44 37.48 0.25 12.43
N THR A 45 38.31 0.99 11.70
CA THR A 45 39.47 0.45 10.97
C THR A 45 40.78 0.76 11.69
N ARG A 46 41.74 -0.14 11.56
CA ARG A 46 43.10 0.01 12.13
C ARG A 46 44.20 -0.13 11.08
N VAL A 47 45.34 0.41 11.37
CA VAL A 47 46.51 0.32 10.47
C VAL A 47 46.92 -1.15 10.29
N ARG A 48 47.05 -1.60 9.03
CA ARG A 48 47.45 -2.96 8.65
C ARG A 48 46.57 -4.09 9.16
N GLU A 49 45.30 -3.78 9.50
CA GLU A 49 44.30 -4.76 9.88
C GLU A 49 43.19 -4.80 8.84
N LEU A 50 42.60 -5.97 8.65
CA LEU A 50 41.39 -6.16 7.87
C LEU A 50 40.19 -6.10 8.81
N THR A 51 39.31 -5.13 8.62
CA THR A 51 38.00 -5.08 9.30
C THR A 51 36.96 -5.72 8.40
N ILE A 52 36.26 -6.75 8.91
CA ILE A 52 35.18 -7.44 8.20
C ILE A 52 33.87 -7.08 8.87
N VAL A 53 32.92 -6.60 8.08
CA VAL A 53 31.53 -6.44 8.46
C VAL A 53 30.73 -7.51 7.72
N SER A 54 30.00 -8.35 8.45
CA SER A 54 29.24 -9.47 7.89
C SER A 54 27.89 -9.61 8.59
N GLY A 55 27.00 -10.44 8.04
CA GLY A 55 25.69 -10.68 8.62
C GLY A 55 24.72 -9.50 8.42
N VAL A 56 24.97 -8.67 7.42
CA VAL A 56 24.07 -7.56 7.09
C VAL A 56 22.88 -8.10 6.32
N LEU A 57 21.72 -8.12 6.96
CA LEU A 57 20.46 -8.47 6.33
C LEU A 57 19.78 -7.22 5.81
N MET A 58 19.61 -7.14 4.49
CA MET A 58 18.98 -5.99 3.83
C MET A 58 17.45 -6.06 3.95
N PRO A 59 16.79 -4.94 4.21
CA PRO A 59 15.33 -4.89 4.12
C PRO A 59 14.85 -5.26 2.72
N PRO A 60 13.64 -5.84 2.56
CA PRO A 60 13.08 -6.10 1.24
C PRO A 60 12.74 -4.80 0.51
N THR A 61 12.77 -4.82 -0.83
CA THR A 61 12.10 -3.79 -1.61
C THR A 61 10.60 -4.05 -1.63
N MET A 62 9.80 -3.01 -1.85
CA MET A 62 8.35 -3.15 -1.82
C MET A 62 7.65 -2.18 -2.76
N SER A 63 6.51 -2.61 -3.29
CA SER A 63 5.53 -1.82 -4.02
C SER A 63 4.13 -2.36 -3.76
N ILE A 64 3.12 -1.52 -3.96
CA ILE A 64 1.71 -1.87 -3.96
C ILE A 64 1.17 -1.67 -5.37
N ASP A 65 0.16 -2.45 -5.76
CA ASP A 65 -0.46 -2.37 -7.08
C ASP A 65 -1.43 -1.20 -7.21
N LYS A 66 -1.98 -0.73 -6.07
CA LYS A 66 -2.93 0.37 -5.99
C LYS A 66 -2.62 1.26 -4.79
N ASP A 67 -2.66 2.56 -4.95
CA ASP A 67 -2.57 3.55 -3.87
C ASP A 67 -3.93 3.89 -3.25
N GLN A 68 -5.02 3.46 -3.91
CA GLN A 68 -6.39 3.55 -3.42
C GLN A 68 -7.18 2.30 -3.79
N ILE A 69 -7.93 1.79 -2.82
CA ILE A 69 -8.82 0.64 -2.96
C ILE A 69 -10.18 0.96 -2.34
N THR A 70 -11.20 0.25 -2.80
CA THR A 70 -12.51 0.23 -2.15
C THR A 70 -12.50 -0.86 -1.07
N GLN A 71 -13.11 -0.62 0.06
CA GLN A 71 -13.24 -1.63 1.13
C GLN A 71 -13.83 -2.94 0.58
N GLY A 72 -13.14 -4.06 0.83
CA GLY A 72 -13.46 -5.38 0.28
C GLY A 72 -12.70 -5.71 -1.02
N GLU A 73 -12.08 -4.73 -1.70
CA GLU A 73 -11.20 -5.03 -2.84
C GLU A 73 -9.88 -5.66 -2.40
N SER A 74 -9.24 -6.37 -3.32
CA SER A 74 -7.91 -6.91 -3.10
C SER A 74 -6.81 -5.86 -3.23
N LEU A 75 -5.74 -6.01 -2.43
CA LEU A 75 -4.50 -5.25 -2.52
C LEU A 75 -3.34 -6.22 -2.70
N THR A 76 -2.52 -6.02 -3.72
CA THR A 76 -1.31 -6.82 -3.96
C THR A 76 -0.07 -6.02 -3.58
N ILE A 77 0.75 -6.62 -2.72
CA ILE A 77 2.03 -6.11 -2.26
C ILE A 77 3.11 -7.01 -2.85
N SER A 78 4.13 -6.43 -3.45
CA SER A 78 5.19 -7.19 -4.12
C SER A 78 6.56 -6.54 -3.96
N GLY A 79 7.61 -7.30 -4.15
CA GLY A 79 8.97 -6.78 -4.02
C GLY A 79 10.05 -7.78 -4.35
N MET A 80 11.26 -7.49 -3.85
CA MET A 80 12.41 -8.39 -3.89
C MET A 80 12.90 -8.62 -2.47
N GLY A 81 13.24 -9.86 -2.16
CA GLY A 81 13.82 -10.32 -0.91
C GLY A 81 14.86 -11.41 -1.15
N VAL A 82 15.38 -11.99 -0.09
CA VAL A 82 16.40 -13.05 -0.20
C VAL A 82 15.72 -14.42 -0.40
N PRO A 83 16.05 -15.18 -1.46
CA PRO A 83 15.53 -16.53 -1.64
C PRO A 83 15.78 -17.43 -0.44
N GLY A 84 14.75 -18.17 -0.03
CA GLY A 84 14.80 -19.07 1.13
C GLY A 84 14.52 -18.39 2.48
N HIS A 85 14.30 -17.08 2.50
CA HIS A 85 13.85 -16.33 3.68
C HIS A 85 12.33 -16.21 3.72
N MET A 86 11.82 -15.53 4.74
CA MET A 86 10.41 -15.20 4.91
C MET A 86 10.24 -13.69 4.89
N ILE A 87 9.31 -13.19 4.10
CA ILE A 87 8.88 -11.79 4.15
C ILE A 87 7.66 -11.70 5.07
N ILE A 88 7.76 -10.88 6.10
CA ILE A 88 6.66 -10.60 7.04
C ILE A 88 6.18 -9.18 6.77
N ILE A 89 4.90 -9.04 6.43
CA ILE A 89 4.25 -7.80 6.02
C ILE A 89 3.34 -7.33 7.14
N TYR A 90 3.39 -6.06 7.46
CA TYR A 90 2.58 -5.40 8.47
C TYR A 90 1.76 -4.29 7.85
N THR A 91 0.56 -4.07 8.38
CA THR A 91 -0.33 -2.95 8.02
C THR A 91 -0.77 -2.17 9.26
N GLN A 92 -1.02 -0.86 9.12
CA GLN A 92 -1.51 0.01 10.19
C GLN A 92 -2.37 1.14 9.62
N PRO A 93 -3.48 1.57 10.26
CA PRO A 93 -4.14 0.87 11.37
C PRO A 93 -4.67 -0.49 10.92
N ALA A 94 -4.90 -1.36 11.89
CA ALA A 94 -5.30 -2.77 11.83
C ALA A 94 -5.89 -3.32 10.50
N PRO A 95 -5.89 -4.64 10.26
CA PRO A 95 -5.93 -5.68 11.29
C PRO A 95 -4.55 -5.96 11.91
N ASP A 96 -4.53 -6.37 13.18
CA ASP A 96 -3.33 -6.70 13.95
C ASP A 96 -2.60 -7.96 13.43
N GLU A 97 -2.91 -8.38 12.22
CA GLU A 97 -2.36 -9.57 11.59
C GLU A 97 -1.18 -9.21 10.70
N SER A 98 -0.10 -9.94 10.85
CA SER A 98 0.99 -9.92 9.88
C SER A 98 0.73 -10.96 8.79
N TYR A 99 1.04 -10.60 7.55
CA TYR A 99 1.00 -11.52 6.43
C TYR A 99 2.40 -12.06 6.17
N GLN A 100 2.49 -13.26 5.62
CA GLN A 100 3.77 -13.90 5.33
C GLN A 100 3.79 -14.43 3.90
N THR A 101 4.95 -14.30 3.26
CA THR A 101 5.22 -14.88 1.93
C THR A 101 6.71 -15.20 1.82
N ALA A 102 7.07 -16.12 0.94
CA ALA A 102 8.46 -16.45 0.68
C ALA A 102 8.89 -15.94 -0.70
N PRO A 103 10.09 -15.35 -0.82
CA PRO A 103 10.65 -15.01 -2.13
C PRO A 103 10.88 -16.26 -2.97
N GLU A 104 10.65 -16.13 -4.28
CA GLU A 104 11.00 -17.14 -5.28
C GLU A 104 12.51 -17.25 -5.45
N LEU A 105 12.98 -18.18 -6.31
CA LEU A 105 14.41 -18.40 -6.52
C LEU A 105 15.15 -17.20 -7.13
N ASP A 106 14.46 -16.32 -7.81
CA ASP A 106 14.97 -15.06 -8.35
C ASP A 106 14.88 -13.88 -7.36
N GLY A 107 14.34 -14.14 -6.15
CA GLY A 107 14.13 -13.16 -5.09
C GLY A 107 12.82 -12.39 -5.19
N ALA A 108 12.02 -12.59 -6.23
CA ALA A 108 10.71 -11.95 -6.34
C ALA A 108 9.74 -12.50 -5.28
N TRP A 109 8.94 -11.63 -4.68
CA TRP A 109 7.88 -12.03 -3.77
C TRP A 109 6.61 -11.22 -4.01
N SER A 110 5.48 -11.82 -3.70
CA SER A 110 4.18 -11.19 -3.79
C SER A 110 3.25 -11.76 -2.72
N HIS A 111 2.38 -10.91 -2.21
CA HIS A 111 1.28 -11.28 -1.33
C HIS A 111 0.04 -10.49 -1.70
N THR A 112 -1.09 -11.16 -1.87
CA THR A 112 -2.38 -10.50 -2.14
C THR A 112 -3.29 -10.64 -0.94
N ILE A 113 -3.65 -9.52 -0.33
CA ILE A 113 -4.75 -9.43 0.62
C ILE A 113 -6.02 -9.46 -0.23
N THR A 114 -6.72 -10.59 -0.23
CA THR A 114 -7.85 -10.86 -1.14
C THR A 114 -9.12 -10.14 -0.73
N ASP A 115 -9.25 -9.80 0.56
CA ASP A 115 -10.40 -9.12 1.13
C ASP A 115 -9.93 -8.08 2.15
N THR A 116 -10.21 -6.82 1.87
CA THR A 116 -9.89 -5.68 2.75
C THR A 116 -11.12 -5.14 3.48
N SER A 117 -12.19 -5.93 3.61
CA SER A 117 -13.42 -5.51 4.31
C SER A 117 -13.21 -5.19 5.80
N SER A 118 -12.18 -5.78 6.42
CA SER A 118 -11.77 -5.50 7.80
C SER A 118 -10.98 -4.21 7.98
N PHE A 119 -10.49 -3.60 6.88
CA PHE A 119 -9.76 -2.35 6.96
C PHE A 119 -10.73 -1.18 7.17
N GLU A 120 -10.39 -0.28 8.06
CA GLU A 120 -11.15 0.95 8.26
C GLU A 120 -11.01 1.89 7.04
N ILE A 121 -12.02 2.74 6.84
CA ILE A 121 -11.94 3.77 5.80
C ILE A 121 -10.92 4.82 6.24
N GLY A 122 -9.95 5.12 5.36
CA GLY A 122 -8.89 6.06 5.69
C GLY A 122 -7.56 5.72 5.03
N VAL A 123 -6.51 6.33 5.53
CA VAL A 123 -5.13 6.06 5.08
C VAL A 123 -4.54 4.95 5.92
N HIS A 124 -3.97 3.97 5.24
CA HIS A 124 -3.24 2.85 5.82
C HIS A 124 -1.81 2.88 5.33
N SER A 125 -0.91 2.38 6.18
CA SER A 125 0.50 2.18 5.86
C SER A 125 0.84 0.71 5.84
N VAL A 126 1.75 0.30 4.95
CA VAL A 126 2.25 -1.06 4.85
C VAL A 126 3.78 -1.05 4.81
N TRP A 127 4.41 -1.99 5.51
CA TRP A 127 5.84 -2.22 5.53
C TRP A 127 6.15 -3.70 5.72
N ALA A 128 7.38 -4.11 5.47
CA ALA A 128 7.79 -5.50 5.59
C ALA A 128 9.20 -5.64 6.20
N ILE A 129 9.49 -6.83 6.69
CA ILE A 129 10.83 -7.27 7.06
C ILE A 129 11.18 -8.55 6.33
N ASP A 130 12.46 -8.78 6.13
CA ASP A 130 13.03 -10.06 5.70
C ASP A 130 13.51 -10.82 6.95
N GLN A 131 13.10 -12.08 7.10
CA GLN A 131 13.50 -12.95 8.21
C GLN A 131 14.23 -14.17 7.67
N ASP A 132 15.44 -14.39 8.16
CA ASP A 132 16.22 -15.58 7.80
C ASP A 132 15.70 -16.86 8.48
N ILE A 133 16.23 -18.01 8.07
CA ILE A 133 15.83 -19.33 8.59
C ILE A 133 16.20 -19.54 10.08
N PHE A 134 17.03 -18.68 10.66
CA PHE A 134 17.44 -18.73 12.07
C PHE A 134 16.65 -17.74 12.93
N GLY A 135 15.72 -16.97 12.32
CA GLY A 135 14.91 -15.95 12.99
C GLY A 135 15.56 -14.56 13.06
N GLY A 136 16.73 -14.37 12.42
CA GLY A 136 17.33 -13.05 12.25
C GLY A 136 16.45 -12.17 11.35
N GLN A 137 16.24 -10.91 11.74
CA GLN A 137 15.35 -9.99 11.03
C GLN A 137 16.12 -8.80 10.47
N SER A 138 15.74 -8.36 9.29
CA SER A 138 16.20 -7.10 8.72
C SER A 138 15.58 -5.89 9.45
N LEU A 139 16.06 -4.70 9.14
CA LEU A 139 15.31 -3.48 9.40
C LEU A 139 14.02 -3.48 8.56
N TYR A 140 13.11 -2.55 8.88
CA TYR A 140 11.89 -2.37 8.12
C TYR A 140 12.18 -1.88 6.70
N SER A 141 11.38 -2.35 5.75
CA SER A 141 11.33 -1.81 4.39
C SER A 141 10.93 -0.32 4.42
N ARG A 142 10.88 0.31 3.27
CA ARG A 142 10.17 1.58 3.14
C ARG A 142 8.69 1.35 3.46
N THR A 143 8.10 2.32 4.16
CA THR A 143 6.65 2.36 4.38
C THR A 143 6.00 2.92 3.13
N LEU A 144 4.92 2.28 2.69
CA LEU A 144 4.05 2.75 1.61
C LEU A 144 2.66 3.00 2.17
N ASP A 145 2.01 4.05 1.69
CA ASP A 145 0.66 4.40 2.11
C ASP A 145 -0.33 4.06 1.00
N PHE A 146 -1.51 3.60 1.39
CA PHE A 146 -2.67 3.42 0.52
C PHE A 146 -3.93 3.92 1.22
N ARG A 147 -4.96 4.24 0.44
CA ARG A 147 -6.24 4.71 0.97
C ARG A 147 -7.32 3.67 0.77
N VAL A 148 -8.03 3.35 1.84
CA VAL A 148 -9.28 2.58 1.78
C VAL A 148 -10.45 3.55 1.71
N THR A 149 -11.31 3.37 0.71
CA THR A 149 -12.52 4.15 0.50
C THR A 149 -13.75 3.27 0.67
N GLN A 150 -14.86 3.88 0.97
CA GLN A 150 -16.12 3.15 1.05
C GLN A 150 -16.53 2.67 -0.34
N ALA A 151 -17.09 1.44 -0.40
CA ALA A 151 -17.77 0.98 -1.60
C ALA A 151 -18.93 1.94 -1.91
N LEU A 152 -19.00 2.36 -3.17
CA LEU A 152 -20.21 3.03 -3.64
C LEU A 152 -21.39 2.12 -3.38
N PRO A 153 -22.53 2.67 -2.89
CA PRO A 153 -23.77 1.95 -2.96
C PRO A 153 -23.99 1.49 -4.42
N PRO A 154 -24.50 0.27 -4.63
CA PRO A 154 -24.70 -0.25 -5.97
C PRO A 154 -25.46 0.78 -6.80
N ASN A 155 -24.92 1.08 -7.99
CA ASN A 155 -25.61 1.95 -8.93
C ASN A 155 -27.00 1.37 -9.20
N PRO A 156 -28.08 2.07 -8.88
CA PRO A 156 -29.43 1.56 -9.05
C PRO A 156 -29.65 1.24 -10.53
N GLY A 157 -29.97 -0.04 -10.82
CA GLY A 157 -30.42 -0.43 -12.15
C GLY A 157 -31.80 0.22 -12.48
N PRO A 158 -32.11 0.46 -13.79
CA PRO A 158 -33.38 1.02 -14.18
C PRO A 158 -34.56 0.06 -13.88
N PRO A 159 -35.76 0.56 -13.53
CA PRO A 159 -36.19 1.96 -13.59
C PRO A 159 -36.32 2.58 -12.19
N CYS A 160 -35.45 3.53 -11.88
CA CYS A 160 -35.59 4.39 -10.70
C CYS A 160 -36.26 5.70 -11.11
N ASP A 161 -36.98 6.34 -10.19
CA ASP A 161 -37.52 7.66 -10.41
C ASP A 161 -36.47 8.73 -10.07
N ILE A 162 -35.37 8.72 -10.86
CA ILE A 162 -34.19 9.60 -10.64
C ILE A 162 -34.62 11.07 -10.67
N GLU A 163 -35.60 11.41 -11.53
CA GLU A 163 -36.13 12.78 -11.63
C GLU A 163 -36.76 13.27 -10.32
N LYS A 164 -37.10 12.37 -9.41
CA LYS A 164 -37.58 12.68 -8.06
C LYS A 164 -36.54 12.51 -6.97
N GLY A 165 -35.36 12.00 -7.30
CA GLY A 165 -34.28 11.81 -6.34
C GLY A 165 -34.23 10.43 -5.69
N ASP A 166 -34.98 9.42 -6.19
CA ASP A 166 -34.80 8.02 -5.82
C ASP A 166 -33.56 7.46 -6.53
N LEU A 167 -32.38 7.72 -5.94
CA LEU A 167 -31.10 7.32 -6.49
C LEU A 167 -30.68 5.90 -6.10
N SER A 168 -31.29 5.35 -5.05
CA SER A 168 -31.10 3.98 -4.58
C SER A 168 -32.00 2.96 -5.28
N CYS A 169 -33.05 3.44 -5.94
CA CYS A 169 -34.06 2.62 -6.61
C CYS A 169 -34.84 1.69 -5.68
N ASP A 170 -35.06 2.11 -4.46
CA ASP A 170 -35.90 1.39 -3.50
C ASP A 170 -37.34 1.90 -3.44
N LEU A 171 -37.70 2.85 -4.32
CA LEU A 171 -39.01 3.53 -4.44
C LEU A 171 -39.28 4.53 -3.29
N LEU A 172 -38.26 4.86 -2.50
CA LEU A 172 -38.33 5.82 -1.42
C LEU A 172 -37.24 6.88 -1.62
N VAL A 173 -37.51 8.15 -1.38
CA VAL A 173 -36.50 9.21 -1.33
C VAL A 173 -36.16 9.46 0.13
N ASN A 174 -35.00 9.00 0.55
CA ASN A 174 -34.59 8.96 1.97
C ASN A 174 -33.08 9.21 2.16
N ILE A 175 -32.55 8.90 3.35
CA ILE A 175 -31.15 9.15 3.71
C ILE A 175 -30.15 8.35 2.82
N VAL A 176 -30.57 7.23 2.25
CA VAL A 176 -29.73 6.43 1.34
C VAL A 176 -29.48 7.21 0.06
N ASP A 177 -30.52 7.78 -0.53
CA ASP A 177 -30.44 8.58 -1.76
C ASP A 177 -29.62 9.86 -1.53
N PHE A 178 -29.83 10.50 -0.38
CA PHE A 178 -29.03 11.65 0.01
C PHE A 178 -27.53 11.32 0.12
N SER A 179 -27.19 10.14 0.63
CA SER A 179 -25.81 9.67 0.71
C SER A 179 -25.20 9.50 -0.68
N ILE A 180 -25.98 9.00 -1.65
CA ILE A 180 -25.55 8.89 -3.05
C ILE A 180 -25.34 10.28 -3.67
N LEU A 181 -26.28 11.19 -3.47
CA LEU A 181 -26.16 12.56 -3.98
C LEU A 181 -24.94 13.27 -3.41
N LEU A 182 -24.68 13.15 -2.09
CA LEU A 182 -23.50 13.72 -1.45
C LEU A 182 -22.20 13.15 -1.99
N TYR A 183 -22.18 11.85 -2.29
CA TYR A 183 -21.00 11.22 -2.86
C TYR A 183 -20.58 11.84 -4.20
N TYR A 184 -21.58 12.15 -5.05
CA TYR A 184 -21.34 12.76 -6.36
C TYR A 184 -21.30 14.29 -6.33
N TRP A 185 -21.34 14.91 -5.16
CA TRP A 185 -21.38 16.36 -5.00
C TRP A 185 -20.23 17.07 -5.72
N GLY A 186 -20.54 18.07 -6.54
CA GLY A 186 -19.57 18.82 -7.31
C GLY A 186 -19.04 18.12 -8.56
N THR A 187 -19.61 16.97 -8.93
CA THR A 187 -19.28 16.22 -10.16
C THR A 187 -20.36 16.44 -11.22
N ASN A 188 -20.13 15.87 -12.44
CA ASN A 188 -21.11 15.81 -13.53
C ASN A 188 -21.74 14.41 -13.67
N ASN A 189 -21.88 13.67 -12.57
CA ASN A 189 -22.45 12.33 -12.62
C ASN A 189 -23.93 12.36 -13.00
N GLY A 190 -24.28 11.80 -14.16
CA GLY A 190 -25.63 11.86 -14.73
C GLY A 190 -26.71 11.09 -13.97
N VAL A 191 -26.37 10.31 -12.93
CA VAL A 191 -27.35 9.65 -12.05
C VAL A 191 -27.75 10.58 -10.90
N ALA A 192 -26.80 11.30 -10.34
CA ALA A 192 -27.03 12.21 -9.22
C ALA A 192 -27.34 13.66 -9.65
N ASP A 193 -27.13 13.97 -10.93
CA ASP A 193 -27.56 15.22 -11.58
C ASP A 193 -29.07 15.11 -11.91
N ILE A 194 -29.89 15.35 -10.89
CA ILE A 194 -31.37 15.11 -10.94
C ILE A 194 -32.04 16.08 -11.90
N ASN A 195 -31.52 17.32 -11.98
CA ASN A 195 -32.08 18.35 -12.87
C ASN A 195 -31.42 18.36 -14.26
N ALA A 196 -30.43 17.50 -14.51
CA ALA A 196 -29.68 17.37 -15.75
C ALA A 196 -29.03 18.68 -16.25
N ASP A 197 -28.53 19.53 -15.31
CA ASP A 197 -27.84 20.78 -15.64
C ASP A 197 -26.31 20.59 -15.87
N GLY A 198 -25.79 19.37 -15.67
CA GLY A 198 -24.38 18.98 -15.84
C GLY A 198 -23.57 19.11 -14.56
N SER A 199 -24.20 19.31 -13.39
CA SER A 199 -23.46 19.46 -12.13
C SER A 199 -24.30 19.05 -10.94
N VAL A 200 -23.85 18.09 -10.17
CA VAL A 200 -24.47 17.69 -8.90
C VAL A 200 -24.24 18.74 -7.83
N ASN A 201 -25.30 19.44 -7.42
CA ASN A 201 -25.19 20.62 -6.57
C ASN A 201 -26.45 20.82 -5.69
N LEU A 202 -26.60 22.03 -5.13
CA LEU A 202 -27.70 22.39 -4.25
C LEU A 202 -29.07 22.33 -4.94
N ILE A 203 -29.13 22.45 -6.27
CA ILE A 203 -30.41 22.39 -7.01
C ILE A 203 -30.92 20.96 -6.99
N ASP A 204 -30.06 19.98 -7.25
CA ASP A 204 -30.38 18.54 -7.18
C ASP A 204 -30.85 18.13 -5.78
N PHE A 205 -30.12 18.60 -4.78
CA PHE A 205 -30.53 18.42 -3.38
C PHE A 205 -31.90 19.01 -3.10
N SER A 206 -32.19 20.17 -3.65
CA SER A 206 -33.53 20.82 -3.48
C SER A 206 -34.63 20.02 -4.13
N VAL A 207 -34.38 19.42 -5.30
CA VAL A 207 -35.36 18.52 -5.95
C VAL A 207 -35.57 17.27 -5.10
N MET A 208 -34.51 16.63 -4.63
CA MET A 208 -34.57 15.46 -3.74
C MET A 208 -35.37 15.77 -2.47
N MET A 209 -35.11 16.90 -1.82
CA MET A 209 -35.84 17.28 -0.60
C MET A 209 -37.34 17.54 -0.81
N PHE A 210 -37.75 17.94 -2.01
CA PHE A 210 -39.13 18.10 -2.34
C PHE A 210 -39.88 16.78 -2.33
N TYR A 211 -39.23 15.67 -2.71
CA TYR A 211 -39.82 14.33 -2.74
C TYR A 211 -39.46 13.47 -1.52
N TRP A 212 -38.82 14.07 -0.51
CA TRP A 212 -38.36 13.35 0.69
C TRP A 212 -39.51 12.64 1.41
N GLN A 213 -39.30 11.38 1.73
CA GLN A 213 -40.32 10.52 2.35
C GLN A 213 -39.96 10.04 3.77
N GLY A 214 -38.72 10.35 4.25
CA GLY A 214 -38.29 10.03 5.61
C GLY A 214 -37.14 9.06 5.70
#